data_5668b53742d96aaad893e07b1122c14c
#
_entry.id   5668b53742d96aaad893e07b1122c14c
#
_cell.length_a   1.000
_cell.length_b   1.000
_cell.length_c   1.000
_cell.angle_alpha   90.00
_cell.angle_beta   90.00
_cell.angle_gamma   90.00
#
_symmetry.space_group_name_H-M   'P 1'
#
loop_
_entity.id
_entity.type
_entity.pdbx_description
1 polymer ?
#
loop_
_entity_poly.entity_id
_entity_poly.type
_entity_poly.pdbx_seq_one_letter_code
_entity_poly.pdbx_strand_id
1 'polypeptide(L)' 'MWVAIMLVCFDPSALSCQVIAKPEAFYSEKSCLEESKAVATGMLQKGIYAVPACFEVGTSS' A
#
# COMPACT_ATOMS: atom_id res chain seq x y z
N MET A 1 9.68 -11.71 -4.60
CA MET A 1 9.44 -10.28 -4.74
C MET A 1 8.19 -9.85 -4.02
N TRP A 2 8.14 -8.60 -3.61
CA TRP A 2 7.03 -8.08 -2.83
C TRP A 2 6.35 -6.96 -3.60
N VAL A 3 5.03 -6.95 -3.57
CA VAL A 3 4.25 -5.92 -4.24
C VAL A 3 3.48 -5.14 -3.20
N ALA A 4 3.50 -3.82 -3.33
CA ALA A 4 2.78 -2.95 -2.40
C ALA A 4 1.37 -2.72 -2.92
N ILE A 5 0.40 -3.01 -2.07
CA ILE A 5 -0.99 -2.76 -2.37
C ILE A 5 -1.52 -1.84 -1.28
N MET A 6 -2.25 -0.83 -1.67
CA MET A 6 -2.75 0.13 -0.72
C MET A 6 -4.25 0.26 -0.85
N LEU A 7 -4.94 0.16 0.27
CA LEU A 7 -6.36 0.39 0.31
C LEU A 7 -6.59 1.84 0.70
N VAL A 8 -7.15 2.62 -0.21
CA VAL A 8 -7.32 4.05 -0.02
C VAL A 8 -8.79 4.36 0.12
N CYS A 9 -9.13 5.06 1.20
CA CYS A 9 -10.50 5.46 1.46
C CYS A 9 -10.57 6.97 1.54
N PHE A 10 -11.42 7.57 0.74
CA PHE A 10 -11.56 9.03 0.71
C PHE A 10 -12.63 9.52 1.66
N ASP A 11 -13.39 8.60 2.24
CA ASP A 11 -14.51 8.97 3.09
C ASP A 11 -14.34 8.27 4.42
N PRO A 12 -14.48 8.95 5.55
CA PRO A 12 -14.37 8.31 6.85
C PRO A 12 -15.38 7.20 7.08
N SER A 13 -16.48 7.19 6.31
CA SER A 13 -17.45 6.11 6.44
C SER A 13 -16.98 4.84 5.71
N ALA A 14 -15.86 4.89 5.06
CA ALA A 14 -15.29 3.76 4.33
C ALA A 14 -16.19 3.25 3.21
N LEU A 15 -17.03 4.09 2.67
CA LEU A 15 -17.90 3.71 1.57
C LEU A 15 -17.25 3.90 0.22
N SER A 16 -16.18 4.70 0.17
CA SER A 16 -15.51 5.00 -1.10
C SER A 16 -14.05 4.56 -1.02
N CYS A 17 -13.82 3.29 -0.94
CA CYS A 17 -12.47 2.76 -0.86
C CYS A 17 -12.06 2.15 -2.18
N GLN A 18 -10.79 2.29 -2.51
CA GLN A 18 -10.21 1.72 -3.71
C GLN A 18 -8.92 1.01 -3.37
N VAL A 19 -8.61 -0.03 -4.13
CA VAL A 19 -7.36 -0.75 -3.97
C VAL A 19 -6.43 -0.27 -5.07
N ILE A 20 -5.26 0.21 -4.66
CA ILE A 20 -4.26 0.69 -5.59
C ILE A 20 -3.03 -0.17 -5.45
N ALA A 21 -2.56 -0.74 -6.55
CA ALA A 21 -1.36 -1.56 -6.55
C ALA A 21 -0.25 -0.77 -7.23
N LYS A 22 0.91 -0.72 -6.58
CA LYS A 22 2.07 -0.09 -7.19
C LYS A 22 2.67 -1.05 -8.21
N PRO A 23 3.09 -0.56 -9.35
CA PRO A 23 3.68 -1.42 -10.37
C PRO A 23 5.09 -1.88 -10.00
N GLU A 24 5.70 -1.27 -9.00
CA GLU A 24 7.06 -1.63 -8.63
C GLU A 24 7.07 -2.86 -7.75
N ALA A 25 8.11 -3.66 -7.91
CA ALA A 25 8.31 -4.82 -7.06
C ALA A 25 9.52 -4.56 -6.17
N PHE A 26 9.44 -5.05 -4.95
CA PHE A 26 10.53 -4.88 -3.98
C PHE A 26 11.16 -6.23 -3.70
N TYR A 27 12.46 -6.22 -3.44
CA TYR A 27 13.16 -7.46 -3.15
C TYR A 27 12.94 -7.95 -1.73
N SER A 28 12.62 -7.05 -0.81
CA SER A 28 12.42 -7.46 0.57
C SER A 28 11.13 -6.87 1.11
N GLU A 29 10.57 -7.55 2.08
CA GLU A 29 9.37 -7.09 2.74
C GLU A 29 9.62 -5.76 3.44
N LYS A 30 10.80 -5.61 4.02
CA LYS A 30 11.13 -4.40 4.73
C LYS A 30 11.07 -3.18 3.83
N SER A 31 11.66 -3.28 2.63
CA SER A 31 11.61 -2.18 1.68
C SER A 31 10.18 -1.86 1.28
N CYS A 32 9.38 -2.89 1.04
CA CYS A 32 8.00 -2.70 0.66
C CYS A 32 7.23 -1.99 1.77
N LEU A 33 7.41 -2.40 3.01
CA LEU A 33 6.71 -1.80 4.13
C LEU A 33 7.14 -0.35 4.35
N GLU A 34 8.43 -0.07 4.23
CA GLU A 34 8.92 1.29 4.45
C GLU A 34 8.36 2.24 3.41
N GLU A 35 8.38 1.83 2.15
CA GLU A 35 7.83 2.65 1.10
C GLU A 35 6.33 2.84 1.27
N SER A 36 5.63 1.77 1.59
CA SER A 36 4.19 1.83 1.75
C SER A 36 3.80 2.73 2.91
N LYS A 37 4.54 2.65 4.01
CA LYS A 37 4.27 3.51 5.16
C LYS A 37 4.51 4.96 4.84
N ALA A 38 5.55 5.27 4.08
CA ALA A 38 5.83 6.65 3.71
C ALA A 38 4.69 7.22 2.88
N VAL A 39 4.20 6.46 1.92
CA VAL A 39 3.10 6.92 1.08
C VAL A 39 1.82 7.06 1.89
N ALA A 40 1.54 6.09 2.75
CA ALA A 40 0.34 6.14 3.59
C ALA A 40 0.36 7.34 4.53
N THR A 41 1.52 7.63 5.11
CA THR A 41 1.66 8.78 5.99
C THR A 41 1.38 10.08 5.23
N GLY A 42 1.91 10.19 4.02
CA GLY A 42 1.66 11.37 3.21
C GLY A 42 0.18 11.54 2.89
N MET A 43 -0.51 10.45 2.63
CA MET A 43 -1.94 10.51 2.36
C MET A 43 -2.74 10.88 3.59
N LEU A 44 -2.35 10.37 4.76
CA LEU A 44 -3.04 10.72 5.99
C LEU A 44 -2.92 12.21 6.29
N GLN A 45 -1.79 12.81 5.97
CA GLN A 45 -1.61 14.22 6.17
C GLN A 45 -2.54 15.05 5.28
N LYS A 46 -2.99 14.47 4.20
CA LYS A 46 -3.93 15.12 3.29
C LYS A 46 -5.37 14.77 3.61
N GLY A 47 -5.61 14.02 4.68
CA GLY A 47 -6.95 13.63 5.07
C GLY A 47 -7.47 12.40 4.34
N ILE A 48 -6.58 11.63 3.71
CA ILE A 48 -6.98 10.43 3.00
C ILE A 48 -6.55 9.22 3.83
N TYR A 49 -7.46 8.30 4.05
CA TYR A 49 -7.16 7.09 4.80
C TYR A 49 -6.54 6.07 3.87
N ALA A 50 -5.37 5.59 4.21
CA ALA A 50 -4.67 4.61 3.39
C ALA A 50 -4.09 3.52 4.28
N VAL A 51 -4.34 2.27 3.91
CA VAL A 51 -3.81 1.12 4.64
C VAL A 51 -2.85 0.40 3.73
N PRO A 52 -1.56 0.40 4.05
CA PRO A 52 -0.58 -0.28 3.22
C PRO A 52 -0.56 -1.76 3.50
N ALA A 53 -0.30 -2.53 2.48
CA ALA A 53 -0.13 -3.97 2.60
C ALA A 53 0.91 -4.44 1.60
N CYS A 54 1.67 -5.46 1.97
CA CYS A 54 2.67 -6.02 1.09
C CYS A 54 2.40 -7.51 0.93
N PHE A 55 2.49 -7.98 -0.29
CA PHE A 55 2.26 -9.39 -0.61
C PHE A 55 3.43 -9.93 -1.39
N GLU A 56 3.80 -11.14 -1.08
CA GLU A 56 4.87 -11.80 -1.82
C GLU A 56 4.30 -12.43 -3.08
N VAL A 57 4.95 -12.18 -4.20
CA VAL A 57 4.52 -12.72 -5.49
C VAL A 57 5.71 -13.32 -6.21
N GLY A 58 5.43 -14.04 -7.25
CA GLY A 58 6.47 -14.64 -8.04
C GLY A 58 7.15 -15.75 -7.31
N THR A 59 6.45 -16.53 -6.60
CA THR A 59 7.07 -17.59 -5.89
C THR A 59 7.60 -18.52 -6.84
N SER A 60 8.74 -18.71 -6.81
CA SER A 60 9.35 -19.62 -7.63
C SER A 60 9.19 -20.94 -7.14
N SER A 61 8.57 -21.19 -6.46
CA SER A 61 8.44 -22.42 -5.97
C SER A 61 9.20 -23.21 -5.96
#